data_2a2f69fad34144b2538dd36489499ac1
#
_entry.id   2a2f69fad34144b2538dd36489499ac1
#
_cell.length_a   1.000
_cell.length_b   1.000
_cell.length_c   1.000
_cell.angle_alpha   90.00
_cell.angle_beta   90.00
_cell.angle_gamma   90.00
#
_symmetry.space_group_name_H-M   'P 1'
#
loop_
_entity.id
_entity.type
_entity.pdbx_description
1 polymer ?
#
loop_
_entity_poly.entity_id
_entity_poly.type
_entity_poly.pdbx_seq_one_letter_code
_entity_poly.pdbx_strand_id
1 'polypeptide(L)'
;MRLLVLALQRVEIAQRVDDELVNAFTYLIPQLSSSNPPPSREQLTEMVQSPATLVLVARVDGRIAGSLTLAMFRIPTGLRAWIEDVVVDGDARGNGVGEALNLFAIEEARRRGAVTVDLTSRPSREAANRLYQRLGFVARDTNVYRFTL
;
A
#
# COMPACT_ATOMS: atom_id res chain seq x y z
N MET A 1 2.22 27.97 -24.51
CA MET A 1 1.21 26.93 -24.18
C MET A 1 1.93 25.81 -23.46
N ARG A 2 1.75 25.71 -22.14
CA ARG A 2 2.26 24.57 -21.37
C ARG A 2 1.30 23.42 -21.60
N LEU A 3 1.74 22.41 -22.33
CA LEU A 3 1.10 21.10 -22.29
C LEU A 3 1.27 20.56 -20.86
N LEU A 4 0.19 20.57 -20.09
CA LEU A 4 0.12 19.76 -18.88
C LEU A 4 0.08 18.31 -19.34
N VAL A 5 1.24 17.68 -19.40
CA VAL A 5 1.31 16.22 -19.48
C VAL A 5 0.87 15.74 -18.11
N LEU A 6 -0.39 15.36 -17.97
CA LEU A 6 -0.87 14.67 -16.79
C LEU A 6 -0.04 13.39 -16.66
N ALA A 7 0.66 13.25 -15.53
CA ALA A 7 1.40 12.04 -15.24
C ALA A 7 0.45 10.85 -15.31
N LEU A 8 0.77 9.87 -16.16
CA LEU A 8 -0.03 8.67 -16.30
C LEU A 8 0.18 7.79 -15.07
N GLN A 9 -0.87 7.64 -14.27
CA GLN A 9 -0.86 6.78 -13.08
C GLN A 9 -1.53 5.44 -13.40
N ARG A 10 -0.90 4.37 -12.94
CA ARG A 10 -1.46 3.03 -13.03
C ARG A 10 -1.13 2.24 -11.78
N VAL A 11 -2.15 1.61 -11.17
CA VAL A 11 -1.97 0.68 -10.07
C VAL A 11 -2.15 -0.74 -10.58
N GLU A 12 -1.27 -1.64 -10.18
CA GLU A 12 -1.33 -3.05 -10.56
C GLU A 12 -0.92 -3.95 -9.40
N ILE A 13 -1.40 -5.19 -9.44
CA ILE A 13 -0.96 -6.24 -8.51
C ILE A 13 0.30 -6.87 -9.07
N ALA A 14 1.38 -6.90 -8.29
CA ALA A 14 2.62 -7.57 -8.69
C ALA A 14 2.36 -9.08 -8.83
N GLN A 15 2.60 -9.61 -10.03
CA GLN A 15 2.39 -11.03 -10.36
C GLN A 15 3.66 -11.86 -10.22
N ARG A 16 4.82 -11.20 -10.31
CA ARG A 16 6.14 -11.83 -10.24
C ARG A 16 7.13 -10.86 -9.64
N VAL A 17 8.26 -11.40 -9.19
CA VAL A 17 9.37 -10.61 -8.65
C VAL A 17 10.47 -10.53 -9.71
N ASP A 18 10.63 -9.36 -10.28
CA ASP A 18 11.70 -9.03 -11.21
C ASP A 18 12.67 -8.02 -10.57
N ASP A 19 13.73 -7.69 -11.30
CA ASP A 19 14.73 -6.75 -10.81
C ASP A 19 14.16 -5.37 -10.57
N GLU A 20 13.19 -4.94 -11.37
CA GLU A 20 12.51 -3.65 -11.18
C GLU A 20 11.78 -3.60 -9.83
N LEU A 21 11.05 -4.65 -9.49
CA LEU A 21 10.33 -4.70 -8.22
C LEU A 21 11.29 -4.73 -7.03
N VAL A 22 12.33 -5.56 -7.09
CA VAL A 22 13.36 -5.61 -6.04
C VAL A 22 14.01 -4.24 -5.86
N ASN A 23 14.40 -3.61 -6.97
CA ASN A 23 15.01 -2.29 -6.94
C ASN A 23 14.07 -1.21 -6.40
N ALA A 24 12.77 -1.27 -6.74
CA ALA A 24 11.78 -0.31 -6.24
C ALA A 24 11.72 -0.30 -4.72
N PHE A 25 11.74 -1.45 -4.07
CA PHE A 25 11.72 -1.52 -2.61
C PHE A 25 13.00 -0.99 -1.97
N THR A 26 14.14 -0.99 -2.68
CA THR A 26 15.38 -0.42 -2.14
C THR A 26 15.30 1.10 -1.97
N TYR A 27 14.53 1.80 -2.80
CA TYR A 27 14.33 3.25 -2.62
C TYR A 27 13.02 3.61 -1.91
N LEU A 28 12.02 2.74 -1.91
CA LEU A 28 10.75 3.01 -1.24
C LEU A 28 10.82 2.74 0.27
N ILE A 29 11.35 1.61 0.69
CA ILE A 29 11.33 1.22 2.12
C ILE A 29 12.09 2.19 3.01
N PRO A 30 13.27 2.73 2.64
CA PRO A 30 13.93 3.75 3.46
C PRO A 30 13.08 5.02 3.67
N GLN A 31 12.15 5.31 2.78
CA GLN A 31 11.23 6.44 2.92
C GLN A 31 10.04 6.13 3.85
N LEU A 32 9.79 4.85 4.10
CA LEU A 32 8.74 4.38 5.01
C LEU A 32 9.27 4.14 6.43
N SER A 33 10.44 3.52 6.53
CA SER A 33 11.03 3.11 7.79
C SER A 33 12.55 3.25 7.75
N SER A 34 13.11 3.91 8.76
CA SER A 34 14.57 4.05 8.90
C SER A 34 15.21 2.85 9.61
N SER A 35 14.43 2.01 10.26
CA SER A 35 14.92 0.91 11.09
C SER A 35 14.81 -0.47 10.44
N ASN A 36 14.00 -0.61 9.40
CA ASN A 36 13.80 -1.88 8.73
C ASN A 36 14.51 -1.87 7.37
N PRO A 37 15.31 -2.92 7.06
CA PRO A 37 15.92 -3.04 5.74
C PRO A 37 14.86 -3.35 4.68
N PRO A 38 15.12 -3.04 3.40
CA PRO A 38 14.28 -3.51 2.31
C PRO A 38 14.18 -5.05 2.31
N PRO A 39 13.04 -5.61 1.87
CA PRO A 39 12.91 -7.05 1.76
C PRO A 39 13.86 -7.63 0.72
N SER A 40 14.35 -8.84 0.97
CA SER A 40 15.13 -9.61 -0.01
C SER A 40 14.24 -10.06 -1.17
N ARG A 41 14.85 -10.52 -2.26
CA ARG A 41 14.12 -11.13 -3.38
C ARG A 41 13.28 -12.32 -2.91
N GLU A 42 13.81 -13.14 -2.02
CA GLU A 42 13.13 -14.30 -1.46
C GLU A 42 11.91 -13.88 -0.65
N GLN A 43 12.04 -12.87 0.19
CA GLN A 43 10.93 -12.31 0.97
C GLN A 43 9.86 -11.69 0.08
N LEU A 44 10.23 -10.96 -0.96
CA LEU A 44 9.28 -10.44 -1.94
C LEU A 44 8.56 -11.55 -2.70
N THR A 45 9.28 -12.62 -3.05
CA THR A 45 8.69 -13.78 -3.71
C THR A 45 7.66 -14.45 -2.82
N GLU A 46 7.97 -14.61 -1.54
CA GLU A 46 7.03 -15.13 -0.55
C GLU A 46 5.75 -14.28 -0.49
N MET A 47 5.90 -12.95 -0.45
CA MET A 47 4.77 -12.03 -0.44
C MET A 47 3.91 -12.15 -1.71
N VAL A 48 4.53 -12.11 -2.87
CA VAL A 48 3.84 -12.15 -4.17
C VAL A 48 3.14 -13.47 -4.41
N GLN A 49 3.71 -14.58 -3.95
CA GLN A 49 3.14 -15.92 -4.11
C GLN A 49 2.10 -16.27 -3.05
N SER A 50 2.04 -15.53 -1.95
CA SER A 50 1.07 -15.80 -0.88
C SER A 50 -0.35 -15.49 -1.34
N PRO A 51 -1.31 -16.40 -1.13
CA PRO A 51 -2.72 -16.12 -1.43
C PRO A 51 -3.34 -15.09 -0.46
N ALA A 52 -2.69 -14.83 0.68
CA ALA A 52 -3.17 -13.90 1.70
C ALA A 52 -2.64 -12.49 1.54
N THR A 53 -1.72 -12.26 0.61
CA THR A 53 -1.01 -10.98 0.48
C THR A 53 -1.01 -10.53 -0.97
N LEU A 54 -1.39 -9.28 -1.19
CA LEU A 54 -1.31 -8.63 -2.49
C LEU A 54 -0.32 -7.46 -2.39
N VAL A 55 0.69 -7.49 -3.22
CA VAL A 55 1.63 -6.38 -3.35
C VAL A 55 1.15 -5.48 -4.49
N LEU A 56 0.64 -4.30 -4.14
CA LEU A 56 0.20 -3.30 -5.11
C LEU A 56 1.34 -2.36 -5.40
N VAL A 57 1.55 -2.05 -6.66
CA VAL A 57 2.50 -1.04 -7.10
C VAL A 57 1.81 0.01 -7.94
N ALA A 58 2.18 1.26 -7.73
CA ALA A 58 1.70 2.38 -8.54
C ALA A 58 2.83 2.88 -9.43
N ARG A 59 2.52 3.05 -10.70
CA ARG A 59 3.47 3.60 -11.67
C ARG A 59 3.07 5.02 -12.02
N VAL A 60 4.08 5.88 -12.10
CA VAL A 60 3.96 7.24 -12.62
C VAL A 60 4.97 7.34 -13.76
N ASP A 61 4.50 7.66 -14.96
CA ASP A 61 5.32 7.70 -16.18
C ASP A 61 6.17 6.42 -16.38
N GLY A 62 5.54 5.27 -16.11
CA GLY A 62 6.16 3.95 -16.30
C GLY A 62 7.08 3.48 -15.18
N ARG A 63 7.40 4.32 -14.19
CA ARG A 63 8.28 4.00 -13.07
C ARG A 63 7.46 3.68 -11.81
N ILE A 64 7.87 2.68 -11.05
CA ILE A 64 7.23 2.39 -9.76
C ILE A 64 7.50 3.55 -8.80
N ALA A 65 6.43 4.20 -8.38
CA ALA A 65 6.47 5.40 -7.54
C ALA A 65 5.76 5.21 -6.19
N GLY A 66 5.20 4.05 -5.95
CA GLY A 66 4.56 3.74 -4.67
C GLY A 66 4.18 2.28 -4.55
N SER A 67 3.93 1.86 -3.33
CA SER A 67 3.50 0.50 -3.02
C SER A 67 2.55 0.49 -1.82
N LEU A 68 1.70 -0.53 -1.81
CA LEU A 68 0.78 -0.81 -0.72
C LEU A 68 0.67 -2.33 -0.61
N THR A 69 0.72 -2.86 0.61
CA THR A 69 0.46 -4.27 0.85
C THR A 69 -0.95 -4.45 1.38
N LEU A 70 -1.74 -5.27 0.70
CA LEU A 70 -3.08 -5.64 1.13
C LEU A 70 -3.06 -7.07 1.63
N ALA A 71 -3.27 -7.25 2.94
CA ALA A 71 -3.39 -8.56 3.55
C ALA A 71 -4.87 -8.92 3.71
N MET A 72 -5.21 -10.19 3.43
CA MET A 72 -6.58 -10.67 3.56
C MET A 72 -6.58 -12.01 4.28
N PHE A 73 -7.43 -12.13 5.29
CA PHE A 73 -7.52 -13.36 6.07
C PHE A 73 -8.95 -13.56 6.58
N ARG A 74 -9.30 -14.83 6.72
CA ARG A 74 -10.63 -15.20 7.24
C ARG A 74 -10.56 -15.43 8.74
N ILE A 75 -11.50 -14.78 9.45
CA ILE A 75 -11.78 -15.00 10.87
C ILE A 75 -13.24 -15.42 11.03
N PRO A 76 -13.67 -15.87 12.21
CA PRO A 76 -15.05 -16.35 12.38
C PRO A 76 -16.13 -15.35 11.95
N THR A 77 -15.86 -14.06 12.04
CA THR A 77 -16.82 -13.02 11.70
C THR A 77 -16.74 -12.53 10.25
N GLY A 78 -15.89 -13.12 9.42
CA GLY A 78 -15.83 -12.82 7.99
C GLY A 78 -14.41 -12.71 7.45
N LEU A 79 -14.31 -12.47 6.15
CA LEU A 79 -13.05 -12.16 5.50
C LEU A 79 -12.68 -10.71 5.79
N ARG A 80 -11.47 -10.50 6.31
CA ARG A 80 -10.96 -9.18 6.68
C ARG A 80 -9.82 -8.79 5.76
N ALA A 81 -9.74 -7.51 5.45
CA ALA A 81 -8.62 -6.94 4.73
C ALA A 81 -7.90 -5.90 5.59
N TRP A 82 -6.57 -5.86 5.48
CA TRP A 82 -5.69 -4.90 6.14
C TRP A 82 -4.74 -4.27 5.14
N ILE A 83 -4.63 -2.98 5.21
CA ILE A 83 -3.65 -2.22 4.45
C ILE A 83 -2.42 -2.01 5.32
N GLU A 84 -1.26 -2.37 4.78
CA GLU A 84 0.04 -2.25 5.43
C GLU A 84 1.05 -1.56 4.52
N ASP A 85 2.00 -0.87 5.15
CA ASP A 85 3.20 -0.34 4.49
C ASP A 85 2.90 0.45 3.22
N VAL A 86 2.03 1.45 3.32
CA VAL A 86 1.76 2.37 2.23
C VAL A 86 2.91 3.36 2.12
N VAL A 87 3.56 3.40 0.97
CA VAL A 87 4.66 4.32 0.71
C VAL A 87 4.54 4.92 -0.68
N VAL A 88 4.78 6.23 -0.77
CA VAL A 88 4.85 6.97 -2.03
C VAL A 88 6.23 7.62 -2.11
N ASP A 89 6.92 7.43 -3.23
CA ASP A 89 8.19 8.08 -3.49
C ASP A 89 8.05 9.60 -3.32
N GLY A 90 8.96 10.22 -2.58
CA GLY A 90 8.96 11.65 -2.34
C GLY A 90 8.90 12.47 -3.61
N ASP A 91 9.55 12.01 -4.69
CA ASP A 91 9.55 12.68 -5.99
C ASP A 91 8.19 12.60 -6.71
N ALA A 92 7.32 11.69 -6.31
CA ALA A 92 6.00 11.49 -6.90
C ALA A 92 4.86 12.02 -6.03
N ARG A 93 5.14 12.63 -4.90
CA ARG A 93 4.12 13.20 -4.02
C ARG A 93 3.35 14.31 -4.72
N GLY A 94 2.09 14.48 -4.35
CA GLY A 94 1.20 15.47 -4.96
C GLY A 94 0.58 15.03 -6.29
N ASN A 95 0.80 13.78 -6.72
CA ASN A 95 0.24 13.21 -7.96
C ASN A 95 -0.93 12.23 -7.69
N GLY A 96 -1.44 12.15 -6.47
CA GLY A 96 -2.55 11.27 -6.13
C GLY A 96 -2.21 9.78 -6.06
N VAL A 97 -0.93 9.43 -5.93
CA VAL A 97 -0.46 8.03 -5.91
C VAL A 97 -1.02 7.28 -4.70
N GLY A 98 -0.94 7.89 -3.51
CA GLY A 98 -1.48 7.28 -2.29
C GLY A 98 -2.99 7.06 -2.38
N GLU A 99 -3.73 8.01 -2.92
CA GLU A 99 -5.16 7.88 -3.16
C GLU A 99 -5.46 6.73 -4.11
N ALA A 100 -4.76 6.65 -5.23
CA ALA A 100 -4.95 5.60 -6.23
C ALA A 100 -4.67 4.21 -5.65
N LEU A 101 -3.61 4.04 -4.88
CA LEU A 101 -3.27 2.79 -4.21
C LEU A 101 -4.37 2.36 -3.24
N ASN A 102 -4.85 3.27 -2.40
CA ASN A 102 -5.88 2.97 -1.42
C ASN A 102 -7.23 2.65 -2.07
N LEU A 103 -7.63 3.40 -3.10
CA LEU A 103 -8.86 3.11 -3.84
C LEU A 103 -8.80 1.73 -4.51
N PHE A 104 -7.67 1.39 -5.13
CA PHE A 104 -7.49 0.08 -5.72
C PHE A 104 -7.58 -1.04 -4.67
N ALA A 105 -6.95 -0.85 -3.51
CA ALA A 105 -7.00 -1.81 -2.41
C ALA A 105 -8.44 -2.03 -1.91
N ILE A 106 -9.20 -0.96 -1.73
CA ILE A 106 -10.60 -1.03 -1.29
C ILE A 106 -11.44 -1.82 -2.30
N GLU A 107 -11.33 -1.50 -3.59
CA GLU A 107 -12.07 -2.19 -4.65
C GLU A 107 -11.69 -3.67 -4.76
N GLU A 108 -10.40 -3.98 -4.65
CA GLU A 108 -9.94 -5.36 -4.68
C GLU A 108 -10.42 -6.17 -3.46
N ALA A 109 -10.40 -5.57 -2.28
CA ALA A 109 -10.95 -6.18 -1.07
C ALA A 109 -12.46 -6.44 -1.21
N ARG A 110 -13.21 -5.48 -1.76
CA ARG A 110 -14.64 -5.62 -2.03
C ARG A 110 -14.91 -6.75 -3.01
N ARG A 111 -14.17 -6.79 -4.11
CA ARG A 111 -14.32 -7.82 -5.15
C ARG A 111 -14.07 -9.23 -4.60
N ARG A 112 -13.17 -9.36 -3.63
CA ARG A 112 -12.84 -10.64 -2.98
C ARG A 112 -13.76 -11.01 -1.84
N GLY A 113 -14.71 -10.15 -1.47
CA GLY A 113 -15.70 -10.43 -0.44
C GLY A 113 -15.28 -10.05 0.98
N ALA A 114 -14.25 -9.23 1.15
CA ALA A 114 -13.91 -8.71 2.47
C ALA A 114 -15.06 -7.85 3.01
N VAL A 115 -15.31 -7.95 4.32
CA VAL A 115 -16.38 -7.20 4.99
C VAL A 115 -15.89 -5.86 5.53
N THR A 116 -14.59 -5.74 5.79
CA THR A 116 -13.94 -4.49 6.22
C THR A 116 -12.53 -4.39 5.65
N VAL A 117 -12.07 -3.15 5.53
CA VAL A 117 -10.67 -2.82 5.26
C VAL A 117 -10.18 -1.95 6.39
N ASP A 118 -9.20 -2.41 7.13
CA ASP A 118 -8.61 -1.70 8.25
C ASP A 118 -7.18 -1.28 7.94
N LEU A 119 -6.73 -0.24 8.62
CA LEU A 119 -5.33 0.17 8.65
C LEU A 119 -5.04 0.86 9.97
N THR A 120 -3.76 0.98 10.31
CA THR A 120 -3.33 1.82 11.41
C THR A 120 -2.49 2.97 10.89
N SER A 121 -2.63 4.13 11.51
CA SER A 121 -1.89 5.33 11.14
C SER A 121 -1.57 6.14 12.39
N ARG A 122 -0.33 6.61 12.49
CA ARG A 122 0.07 7.45 13.62
C ARG A 122 -0.62 8.81 13.52
N PRO A 123 -1.03 9.41 14.65
CA PRO A 123 -1.62 10.76 14.65
C PRO A 123 -0.75 11.82 13.98
N SER A 124 0.58 11.68 14.05
CA SER A 124 1.53 12.62 13.45
C SER A 124 1.52 12.63 11.91
N ARG A 125 0.97 11.59 11.29
CA ARG A 125 0.84 11.50 9.83
C ARG A 125 -0.42 12.22 9.35
N GLU A 126 -0.45 13.52 9.52
CA GLU A 126 -1.65 14.34 9.31
C GLU A 126 -2.19 14.26 7.88
N ALA A 127 -1.31 14.36 6.87
CA ALA A 127 -1.71 14.30 5.47
C ALA A 127 -2.32 12.95 5.10
N ALA A 128 -1.70 11.84 5.58
CA ALA A 128 -2.22 10.50 5.35
C ALA A 128 -3.57 10.31 6.04
N ASN A 129 -3.71 10.79 7.28
CA ASN A 129 -4.97 10.68 8.03
C ASN A 129 -6.10 11.47 7.35
N ARG A 130 -5.81 12.64 6.80
CA ARG A 130 -6.80 13.40 6.01
C ARG A 130 -7.22 12.63 4.76
N LEU A 131 -6.27 11.99 4.07
CA LEU A 131 -6.57 11.15 2.92
C LEU A 131 -7.51 10.01 3.29
N TYR A 132 -7.21 9.28 4.36
CA TYR A 132 -8.04 8.15 4.79
C TYR A 132 -9.47 8.59 5.11
N GLN A 133 -9.64 9.68 5.83
CA GLN A 133 -10.96 10.22 6.14
C GLN A 133 -11.72 10.66 4.86
N ARG A 134 -11.03 11.28 3.93
CA ARG A 134 -11.63 11.68 2.64
C ARG A 134 -12.07 10.47 1.82
N LEU A 135 -11.37 9.35 1.92
CA LEU A 135 -11.72 8.10 1.23
C LEU A 135 -12.87 7.35 1.91
N GLY A 136 -13.27 7.75 3.10
CA GLY A 136 -14.37 7.13 3.84
C GLY A 136 -13.95 6.22 4.99
N PHE A 137 -12.66 6.14 5.32
CA PHE A 137 -12.24 5.46 6.54
C PHE A 137 -12.70 6.24 7.75
N VAL A 138 -13.18 5.53 8.74
CA VAL A 138 -13.67 6.08 10.02
C VAL A 138 -12.74 5.64 11.13
N ALA A 139 -12.29 6.60 11.94
CA ALA A 139 -11.47 6.28 13.11
C ALA A 139 -12.27 5.42 14.08
N ARG A 140 -11.65 4.35 14.58
CA ARG A 140 -12.28 3.42 15.50
C ARG A 140 -11.90 3.72 16.95
N ASP A 141 -12.85 3.58 17.83
CA ASP A 141 -12.63 3.62 19.29
C ASP A 141 -12.18 2.24 19.76
N THR A 142 -10.88 1.98 19.59
CA THR A 142 -10.25 0.70 19.91
C THR A 142 -8.77 0.92 20.23
N ASN A 143 -8.14 -0.05 20.85
CA ASN A 143 -6.71 -0.02 21.14
C ASN A 143 -5.97 -1.01 20.24
N VAL A 144 -4.79 -0.62 19.79
CA VAL A 144 -3.85 -1.52 19.11
C VAL A 144 -2.74 -1.86 20.11
N TYR A 145 -2.57 -3.14 20.37
CA TYR A 145 -1.51 -3.64 21.27
C TYR A 145 -0.44 -4.35 20.46
N ARG A 146 0.82 -4.17 20.86
CA ARG A 146 1.96 -4.86 20.27
C ARG A 146 2.76 -5.58 21.33
N PHE A 147 3.01 -6.86 21.10
CA PHE A 147 4.02 -7.61 21.84
C PHE A 147 5.19 -7.83 20.86
N THR A 148 6.37 -7.35 21.21
CA THR A 148 7.56 -7.50 20.36
C THR A 148 8.27 -8.81 20.73
N LEU A 149 8.53 -9.62 19.71
CA LEU A 149 9.18 -10.92 19.81
C LEU A 149 10.70 -10.78 19.73
#